data_71e306df2d012d4415df5811af050609
#
_entry.id   71e306df2d012d4415df5811af050609
#
_cell.length_a   1.000
_cell.length_b   1.000
_cell.length_c   1.000
_cell.angle_alpha   90.00
_cell.angle_beta   90.00
_cell.angle_gamma   90.00
#
_symmetry.space_group_name_H-M   'P 1'
#
loop_
_entity.id
_entity.type
_entity.pdbx_description
1 polymer ?
#
loop_
_entity_poly.entity_id
_entity_poly.type
_entity_poly.pdbx_seq_one_letter_code
_entity_poly.pdbx_strand_id
1 'polypeptide(L)'
;MNNNVYIKSTSSYLPNNPIENDRMEDYIGKIEGKPSRVKNLVLRQNGITSRYYALTTNQEITHTSAMLASEAIKKLFQDLHMLSNVELVTTATSIPDQILPSHASMVHGLLPETKNIEIFSTSGVCLTSLQALKIAYLSIASGDKKNAVCCASELVSAALLSKHYDAEYERCHNIGENPYFGFEKDFLRFMLSDGAGAVLMDNTPNETGDTLKIEWIDMESNANTLPACMIAGADFNEDGSITTWKSYNSHEISDKSVFTVKQDIRLLKKHIINLWVNHIEKVLKKHKVKAEDINYIIPHVSSMFFYKELLKEIENRNIDLKENKWFTNLTSVGNMGSASIFVALDELFKSGKLKKANNILLLVPESGRFSYGTALLTVI
;
A
#
# COMPACT_ATOMS: atom_id res chain seq x y z
N MET A 1 26.15 17.31 10.12
CA MET A 1 25.01 18.17 9.69
C MET A 1 24.08 17.25 8.90
N ASN A 2 22.80 17.25 9.18
CA ASN A 2 21.87 16.46 8.35
C ASN A 2 21.55 17.25 7.09
N ASN A 3 21.68 16.61 5.91
CA ASN A 3 21.25 17.21 4.67
C ASN A 3 19.72 17.31 4.62
N ASN A 4 19.20 18.33 3.97
CA ASN A 4 17.80 18.34 3.59
C ASN A 4 17.56 17.25 2.53
N VAL A 5 16.34 16.70 2.49
CA VAL A 5 15.94 15.68 1.52
C VAL A 5 14.68 16.13 0.81
N TYR A 6 14.69 16.01 -0.50
CA TYR A 6 13.64 16.51 -1.37
C TYR A 6 13.12 15.41 -2.29
N ILE A 7 11.81 15.37 -2.51
CA ILE A 7 11.18 14.61 -3.59
C ILE A 7 11.13 15.53 -4.81
N LYS A 8 11.88 15.19 -5.85
CA LYS A 8 12.02 15.98 -7.09
C LYS A 8 10.97 15.64 -8.13
N SER A 9 10.55 14.39 -8.17
CA SER A 9 9.50 13.92 -9.06
C SER A 9 8.75 12.74 -8.44
N THR A 10 7.52 12.55 -8.91
CA THR A 10 6.64 11.44 -8.54
C THR A 10 6.13 10.76 -9.80
N SER A 11 5.77 9.49 -9.70
CA SER A 11 5.17 8.76 -10.80
C SER A 11 4.26 7.65 -10.29
N SER A 12 3.35 7.24 -11.14
CA SER A 12 2.51 6.07 -10.93
C SER A 12 2.41 5.22 -12.21
N TYR A 13 2.25 3.93 -12.02
CA TYR A 13 1.95 2.98 -13.08
C TYR A 13 0.76 2.13 -12.68
N LEU A 14 -0.31 2.22 -13.45
CA LEU A 14 -1.52 1.43 -13.30
C LEU A 14 -1.61 0.48 -14.50
N PRO A 15 -1.66 -0.85 -14.28
CA PRO A 15 -1.64 -1.81 -15.36
C PRO A 15 -2.97 -1.86 -16.11
N ASN A 16 -2.89 -2.10 -17.42
CA ASN A 16 -4.05 -2.30 -18.28
C ASN A 16 -5.06 -1.14 -18.25
N ASN A 17 -6.35 -1.43 -18.41
CA ASN A 17 -7.44 -0.46 -18.30
C ASN A 17 -8.14 -0.58 -16.95
N PRO A 18 -8.80 0.50 -16.46
CA PRO A 18 -9.62 0.41 -15.26
C PRO A 18 -10.77 -0.59 -15.44
N ILE A 19 -11.05 -1.32 -14.36
CA ILE A 19 -12.07 -2.39 -14.33
C ILE A 19 -13.18 -1.95 -13.39
N GLU A 20 -14.37 -1.82 -13.92
CA GLU A 20 -15.57 -1.49 -13.18
C GLU A 20 -16.05 -2.66 -12.31
N ASN A 21 -16.88 -2.37 -11.32
CA ASN A 21 -17.34 -3.32 -10.32
C ASN A 21 -18.09 -4.54 -10.88
N ASP A 22 -18.83 -4.38 -11.96
CA ASP A 22 -19.58 -5.44 -12.62
C ASP A 22 -18.67 -6.45 -13.31
N ARG A 23 -17.51 -6.00 -13.78
CA ARG A 23 -16.56 -6.80 -14.55
C ARG A 23 -15.46 -7.47 -13.74
N MET A 24 -15.36 -7.20 -12.45
CA MET A 24 -14.24 -7.72 -11.61
C MET A 24 -14.09 -9.23 -11.69
N GLU A 25 -15.22 -9.95 -11.58
CA GLU A 25 -15.22 -11.42 -11.56
C GLU A 25 -14.89 -12.03 -12.93
N ASP A 26 -14.86 -11.23 -14.02
CA ASP A 26 -14.33 -11.67 -15.32
C ASP A 26 -12.80 -11.87 -15.26
N TYR A 27 -12.12 -11.14 -14.37
CA TYR A 27 -10.68 -11.18 -14.20
C TYR A 27 -10.22 -12.08 -13.05
N ILE A 28 -10.80 -11.91 -11.86
CA ILE A 28 -10.39 -12.70 -10.67
C ILE A 28 -11.13 -14.04 -10.55
N GLY A 29 -12.07 -14.31 -11.44
CA GLY A 29 -12.89 -15.53 -11.45
C GLY A 29 -13.96 -15.55 -10.38
N LYS A 30 -14.85 -16.51 -10.49
CA LYS A 30 -15.94 -16.80 -9.54
C LYS A 30 -15.58 -18.06 -8.78
N ILE A 31 -15.55 -18.01 -7.46
CA ILE A 31 -15.31 -19.19 -6.62
C ILE A 31 -16.42 -20.21 -6.91
N GLU A 32 -16.04 -21.45 -7.23
CA GLU A 32 -16.96 -22.51 -7.73
C GLU A 32 -17.85 -22.10 -8.93
N GLY A 33 -17.39 -21.16 -9.75
CA GLY A 33 -18.16 -20.67 -10.89
C GLY A 33 -19.42 -19.86 -10.53
N LYS A 34 -19.65 -19.55 -9.24
CA LYS A 34 -20.82 -18.81 -8.76
C LYS A 34 -20.48 -17.36 -8.40
N PRO A 35 -21.32 -16.37 -8.74
CA PRO A 35 -21.12 -15.00 -8.31
C PRO A 35 -21.24 -14.89 -6.77
N SER A 36 -20.43 -14.02 -6.17
CA SER A 36 -20.48 -13.78 -4.72
C SER A 36 -21.82 -13.14 -4.31
N ARG A 37 -22.46 -13.72 -3.30
CA ARG A 37 -23.72 -13.21 -2.74
C ARG A 37 -23.53 -11.91 -1.95
N VAL A 38 -22.31 -11.63 -1.49
CA VAL A 38 -21.99 -10.46 -0.66
C VAL A 38 -21.32 -9.33 -1.45
N LYS A 39 -21.00 -9.53 -2.73
CA LYS A 39 -20.33 -8.56 -3.62
C LYS A 39 -20.92 -7.15 -3.49
N ASN A 40 -22.23 -7.02 -3.70
CA ASN A 40 -22.89 -5.71 -3.67
C ASN A 40 -22.83 -5.03 -2.29
N LEU A 41 -22.84 -5.81 -1.21
CA LEU A 41 -22.71 -5.28 0.14
C LEU A 41 -21.31 -4.76 0.38
N VAL A 42 -20.29 -5.55 0.03
CA VAL A 42 -18.88 -5.18 0.17
C VAL A 42 -18.54 -3.94 -0.66
N LEU A 43 -18.94 -3.92 -1.94
CA LEU A 43 -18.69 -2.79 -2.84
C LEU A 43 -19.35 -1.49 -2.37
N ARG A 44 -20.58 -1.57 -1.84
CA ARG A 44 -21.25 -0.40 -1.26
C ARG A 44 -20.55 0.13 -0.01
N GLN A 45 -19.98 -0.75 0.81
CA GLN A 45 -19.26 -0.36 2.02
C GLN A 45 -17.87 0.21 1.70
N ASN A 46 -17.13 -0.39 0.76
CA ASN A 46 -15.79 0.08 0.44
C ASN A 46 -15.79 1.33 -0.44
N GLY A 47 -16.88 1.60 -1.19
CA GLY A 47 -17.06 2.80 -2.01
C GLY A 47 -16.16 2.86 -3.24
N ILE A 48 -15.49 1.76 -3.61
CA ILE A 48 -14.63 1.66 -4.79
C ILE A 48 -15.52 1.41 -6.00
N THR A 49 -15.36 2.21 -7.05
CA THR A 49 -16.12 2.09 -8.31
C THR A 49 -15.31 1.39 -9.39
N SER A 50 -14.00 1.64 -9.44
CA SER A 50 -13.08 0.99 -10.38
C SER A 50 -11.74 0.65 -9.72
N ARG A 51 -10.98 -0.22 -10.36
CA ARG A 51 -9.67 -0.69 -9.93
C ARG A 51 -8.85 -1.17 -11.12
N TYR A 52 -7.60 -1.55 -10.87
CA TYR A 52 -6.70 -2.06 -11.88
C TYR A 52 -6.23 -3.46 -11.52
N TYR A 53 -6.18 -4.35 -12.51
CA TYR A 53 -5.62 -5.69 -12.36
C TYR A 53 -4.57 -5.94 -13.46
N ALA A 54 -3.43 -6.43 -13.05
CA ALA A 54 -2.41 -6.95 -13.98
C ALA A 54 -2.77 -8.37 -14.44
N LEU A 55 -4.02 -8.55 -14.86
CA LEU A 55 -4.61 -9.80 -15.32
C LEU A 55 -5.30 -9.60 -16.67
N THR A 56 -5.38 -10.69 -17.44
CA THR A 56 -6.35 -10.83 -18.53
C THR A 56 -7.67 -11.43 -18.03
N THR A 57 -8.72 -11.42 -18.84
CA THR A 57 -9.97 -12.13 -18.57
C THR A 57 -9.83 -13.66 -18.55
N ASN A 58 -8.71 -14.18 -19.06
CA ASN A 58 -8.34 -15.59 -18.93
C ASN A 58 -7.59 -15.88 -17.62
N GLN A 59 -7.52 -14.90 -16.70
CA GLN A 59 -6.79 -14.98 -15.43
C GLN A 59 -5.27 -15.18 -15.58
N GLU A 60 -4.70 -14.73 -16.69
CA GLU A 60 -3.27 -14.74 -16.96
C GLU A 60 -2.64 -13.43 -16.44
N ILE A 61 -1.49 -13.55 -15.79
CA ILE A 61 -0.73 -12.40 -15.25
C ILE A 61 -0.08 -11.66 -16.41
N THR A 62 -0.35 -10.36 -16.55
CA THR A 62 0.25 -9.49 -17.58
C THR A 62 1.55 -8.82 -17.13
N HIS A 63 1.68 -8.54 -15.83
CA HIS A 63 2.85 -7.88 -15.23
C HIS A 63 3.16 -8.52 -13.88
N THR A 64 4.43 -8.75 -13.59
CA THR A 64 4.88 -9.06 -12.22
C THR A 64 4.90 -7.78 -11.37
N SER A 65 4.94 -7.92 -10.04
CA SER A 65 5.07 -6.76 -9.13
C SER A 65 6.38 -5.99 -9.43
N ALA A 66 7.45 -6.70 -9.75
CA ALA A 66 8.72 -6.08 -10.15
C ALA A 66 8.61 -5.30 -11.48
N MET A 67 7.83 -5.79 -12.46
CA MET A 67 7.56 -5.05 -13.69
C MET A 67 6.76 -3.78 -13.43
N LEU A 68 5.72 -3.83 -12.59
CA LEU A 68 4.95 -2.64 -12.20
C LEU A 68 5.86 -1.57 -11.56
N ALA A 69 6.74 -2.00 -10.63
CA ALA A 69 7.73 -1.12 -10.00
C ALA A 69 8.68 -0.49 -11.02
N SER A 70 9.25 -1.30 -11.93
CA SER A 70 10.20 -0.80 -12.92
C SER A 70 9.58 0.21 -13.87
N GLU A 71 8.32 0.00 -14.29
CA GLU A 71 7.60 0.95 -15.14
C GLU A 71 7.28 2.27 -14.40
N ALA A 72 6.93 2.22 -13.11
CA ALA A 72 6.77 3.43 -12.31
C ALA A 72 8.11 4.16 -12.17
N ILE A 73 9.22 3.46 -11.91
CA ILE A 73 10.56 4.06 -11.78
C ILE A 73 10.98 4.73 -13.09
N LYS A 74 10.83 4.08 -14.24
CA LYS A 74 11.16 4.64 -15.55
C LYS A 74 10.42 5.94 -15.84
N LYS A 75 9.16 6.04 -15.43
CA LYS A 75 8.33 7.26 -15.58
C LYS A 75 8.80 8.46 -14.75
N LEU A 76 9.69 8.28 -13.78
CA LEU A 76 10.30 9.41 -13.05
C LEU A 76 11.25 10.23 -13.91
N PHE A 77 11.75 9.66 -15.02
CA PHE A 77 12.81 10.21 -15.84
C PHE A 77 12.30 10.49 -17.26
N GLN A 78 12.59 11.70 -17.76
CA GLN A 78 12.35 12.03 -19.17
C GLN A 78 13.34 11.34 -20.10
N ASP A 79 14.57 11.15 -19.62
CA ASP A 79 15.64 10.41 -20.30
C ASP A 79 16.10 9.27 -19.38
N LEU A 80 15.94 8.02 -19.85
CA LEU A 80 16.31 6.82 -19.08
C LEU A 80 17.81 6.73 -18.77
N HIS A 81 18.67 7.40 -19.55
CA HIS A 81 20.10 7.48 -19.24
C HIS A 81 20.38 8.14 -17.87
N MET A 82 19.46 8.97 -17.37
CA MET A 82 19.55 9.57 -16.03
C MET A 82 19.48 8.54 -14.92
N LEU A 83 18.91 7.33 -15.15
CA LEU A 83 18.94 6.22 -14.20
C LEU A 83 20.37 5.82 -13.81
N SER A 84 21.36 6.03 -14.70
CA SER A 84 22.77 5.77 -14.39
C SER A 84 23.35 6.63 -13.26
N ASN A 85 22.66 7.69 -12.84
CA ASN A 85 23.05 8.59 -11.76
C ASN A 85 22.37 8.22 -10.42
N VAL A 86 21.45 7.27 -10.41
CA VAL A 86 20.80 6.79 -9.18
C VAL A 86 21.83 6.01 -8.35
N GLU A 87 21.90 6.34 -7.06
CA GLU A 87 22.84 5.71 -6.12
C GLU A 87 22.18 4.65 -5.23
N LEU A 88 20.86 4.75 -5.03
CA LEU A 88 20.08 3.85 -4.16
C LEU A 88 18.70 3.60 -4.73
N VAL A 89 18.25 2.36 -4.72
CA VAL A 89 16.84 1.99 -4.95
C VAL A 89 16.28 1.30 -3.71
N THR A 90 15.21 1.85 -3.16
CA THR A 90 14.43 1.21 -2.10
C THR A 90 13.07 0.80 -2.64
N THR A 91 12.67 -0.44 -2.37
CA THR A 91 11.39 -0.98 -2.83
C THR A 91 10.53 -1.49 -1.69
N ALA A 92 9.22 -1.42 -1.88
CA ALA A 92 8.23 -1.92 -0.95
C ALA A 92 7.19 -2.76 -1.69
N THR A 93 6.76 -3.85 -1.08
CA THR A 93 5.63 -4.67 -1.52
C THR A 93 5.07 -5.48 -0.36
N SER A 94 3.77 -5.74 -0.36
CA SER A 94 3.15 -6.63 0.63
C SER A 94 3.35 -8.09 0.27
N ILE A 95 3.20 -8.42 -1.00
CA ILE A 95 3.34 -9.79 -1.52
C ILE A 95 4.31 -9.75 -2.70
N PRO A 96 5.59 -10.09 -2.49
CA PRO A 96 6.55 -10.19 -3.58
C PRO A 96 6.20 -11.33 -4.54
N ASP A 97 6.63 -11.24 -5.79
CA ASP A 97 6.40 -12.28 -6.81
C ASP A 97 6.97 -13.64 -6.38
N GLN A 98 8.05 -13.64 -5.62
CA GLN A 98 8.72 -14.84 -5.06
C GLN A 98 9.38 -14.50 -3.72
N ILE A 99 9.66 -15.53 -2.93
CA ILE A 99 10.32 -15.38 -1.62
C ILE A 99 11.80 -14.98 -1.79
N LEU A 100 12.48 -15.53 -2.80
CA LEU A 100 13.89 -15.29 -3.13
C LEU A 100 14.06 -15.24 -4.66
N PRO A 101 14.91 -14.33 -5.18
CA PRO A 101 15.61 -13.24 -4.49
C PRO A 101 14.66 -12.12 -4.03
N SER A 102 15.19 -11.06 -3.38
CA SER A 102 14.38 -9.95 -2.88
C SER A 102 13.67 -9.18 -3.99
N HIS A 103 12.55 -8.52 -3.66
CA HIS A 103 11.81 -7.68 -4.61
C HIS A 103 12.71 -6.59 -5.22
N ALA A 104 13.56 -5.93 -4.43
CA ALA A 104 14.50 -4.93 -4.93
C ALA A 104 15.49 -5.50 -5.97
N SER A 105 15.95 -6.74 -5.77
CA SER A 105 16.84 -7.39 -6.75
C SER A 105 16.13 -7.65 -8.08
N MET A 106 14.85 -8.05 -8.01
CA MET A 106 14.04 -8.26 -9.23
C MET A 106 13.78 -6.95 -9.96
N VAL A 107 13.46 -5.89 -9.23
CA VAL A 107 13.25 -4.55 -9.79
C VAL A 107 14.52 -4.02 -10.44
N HIS A 108 15.67 -4.09 -9.74
CA HIS A 108 16.96 -3.64 -10.27
C HIS A 108 17.34 -4.40 -11.56
N GLY A 109 17.06 -5.71 -11.63
CA GLY A 109 17.27 -6.50 -12.84
C GLY A 109 16.46 -6.05 -14.07
N LEU A 110 15.39 -5.24 -13.88
CA LEU A 110 14.57 -4.65 -14.94
C LEU A 110 14.96 -3.20 -15.29
N LEU A 111 16.04 -2.69 -14.69
CA LEU A 111 16.55 -1.33 -14.88
C LEU A 111 18.01 -1.37 -15.40
N PRO A 112 18.23 -1.84 -16.63
CA PRO A 112 19.58 -2.04 -17.18
C PRO A 112 20.38 -0.76 -17.37
N GLU A 113 19.72 0.39 -17.36
CA GLU A 113 20.35 1.72 -17.45
C GLU A 113 21.03 2.14 -16.14
N THR A 114 20.69 1.50 -15.01
CA THR A 114 21.37 1.74 -13.73
C THR A 114 22.77 1.13 -13.72
N LYS A 115 23.63 1.62 -12.84
CA LYS A 115 24.94 1.00 -12.54
C LYS A 115 24.78 -0.05 -11.43
N ASN A 116 25.89 -0.55 -10.91
CA ASN A 116 25.91 -1.28 -9.64
C ASN A 116 25.57 -0.28 -8.52
N ILE A 117 24.41 -0.45 -7.92
CA ILE A 117 23.83 0.45 -6.92
C ILE A 117 23.48 -0.30 -5.66
N GLU A 118 23.28 0.43 -4.58
CA GLU A 118 22.72 -0.14 -3.36
C GLU A 118 21.21 -0.33 -3.49
N ILE A 119 20.70 -1.44 -2.95
CA ILE A 119 19.28 -1.76 -3.01
C ILE A 119 18.75 -2.21 -1.65
N PHE A 120 17.54 -1.79 -1.29
CA PHE A 120 16.81 -2.28 -0.12
C PHE A 120 15.41 -2.73 -0.50
N SER A 121 14.98 -3.82 0.11
CA SER A 121 13.62 -4.32 -0.01
C SER A 121 12.97 -4.32 1.36
N THR A 122 11.87 -3.57 1.52
CA THR A 122 11.03 -3.63 2.71
C THR A 122 9.85 -4.57 2.45
N SER A 123 9.46 -5.30 3.48
CA SER A 123 8.37 -6.27 3.45
C SER A 123 7.44 -6.02 4.62
N GLY A 124 6.15 -6.10 4.39
CA GLY A 124 5.12 -5.85 5.40
C GLY A 124 3.76 -5.69 4.69
N VAL A 125 2.91 -4.79 5.18
CA VAL A 125 1.66 -4.45 4.51
C VAL A 125 1.72 -2.97 4.07
N CYS A 126 0.69 -2.19 4.31
CA CYS A 126 0.57 -0.83 3.74
C CYS A 126 1.70 0.13 4.16
N LEU A 127 2.22 0.00 5.40
CA LEU A 127 3.25 0.89 5.94
C LEU A 127 4.63 0.69 5.29
N THR A 128 4.84 -0.43 4.62
CA THR A 128 6.16 -0.77 4.06
C THR A 128 6.68 0.28 3.07
N SER A 129 5.77 1.02 2.39
CA SER A 129 6.15 2.16 1.54
C SER A 129 6.84 3.28 2.31
N LEU A 130 6.31 3.69 3.48
CA LEU A 130 6.97 4.69 4.32
C LEU A 130 8.26 4.16 4.97
N GLN A 131 8.36 2.84 5.20
CA GLN A 131 9.61 2.22 5.66
C GLN A 131 10.70 2.36 4.58
N ALA A 132 10.38 2.03 3.31
CA ALA A 132 11.29 2.21 2.18
C ALA A 132 11.66 3.71 1.99
N LEU A 133 10.68 4.61 2.09
CA LEU A 133 10.90 6.05 2.00
C LEU A 133 11.82 6.55 3.12
N LYS A 134 11.67 6.02 4.35
CA LYS A 134 12.51 6.39 5.48
C LYS A 134 13.95 5.90 5.34
N ILE A 135 14.17 4.72 4.77
CA ILE A 135 15.53 4.22 4.47
C ILE A 135 16.21 5.18 3.47
N ALA A 136 15.55 5.49 2.36
CA ALA A 136 16.06 6.46 1.36
C ALA A 136 16.31 7.83 1.98
N TYR A 137 15.36 8.35 2.78
CA TYR A 137 15.50 9.61 3.50
C TYR A 137 16.72 9.63 4.41
N LEU A 138 16.92 8.59 5.23
CA LEU A 138 18.06 8.52 6.16
C LEU A 138 19.40 8.40 5.42
N SER A 139 19.47 7.65 4.32
CA SER A 139 20.69 7.52 3.50
C SER A 139 21.10 8.85 2.89
N ILE A 140 20.14 9.66 2.42
CA ILE A 140 20.43 11.00 1.87
C ILE A 140 20.72 12.00 3.00
N ALA A 141 19.93 11.99 4.07
CA ALA A 141 20.09 12.92 5.20
C ALA A 141 21.45 12.76 5.91
N SER A 142 21.96 11.54 6.00
CA SER A 142 23.28 11.23 6.57
C SER A 142 24.44 11.65 5.65
N GLY A 143 24.18 11.87 4.35
CA GLY A 143 25.19 12.14 3.34
C GLY A 143 25.85 10.88 2.76
N ASP A 144 25.35 9.69 3.09
CA ASP A 144 25.84 8.42 2.49
C ASP A 144 25.50 8.36 0.99
N LYS A 145 24.31 8.83 0.62
CA LYS A 145 23.84 8.93 -0.77
C LYS A 145 23.45 10.39 -1.10
N LYS A 146 23.60 10.79 -2.35
CA LYS A 146 23.10 12.08 -2.86
C LYS A 146 21.65 11.99 -3.28
N ASN A 147 21.28 10.87 -3.89
CA ASN A 147 19.94 10.64 -4.42
C ASN A 147 19.50 9.18 -4.23
N ALA A 148 18.20 8.97 -4.34
CA ALA A 148 17.58 7.66 -4.27
C ALA A 148 16.27 7.62 -5.06
N VAL A 149 15.91 6.45 -5.55
CA VAL A 149 14.54 6.14 -5.99
C VAL A 149 13.88 5.28 -4.93
N CYS A 150 12.69 5.68 -4.49
CA CYS A 150 11.83 4.86 -3.63
C CYS A 150 10.58 4.48 -4.39
N CYS A 151 10.24 3.19 -4.42
CA CYS A 151 9.09 2.66 -5.15
C CYS A 151 8.31 1.68 -4.28
N ALA A 152 6.99 1.70 -4.42
CA ALA A 152 6.11 0.66 -3.87
C ALA A 152 5.25 0.08 -5.00
N SER A 153 5.08 -1.24 -5.02
CA SER A 153 4.29 -1.93 -6.03
C SER A 153 3.52 -3.11 -5.45
N GLU A 154 2.35 -3.39 -6.03
CA GLU A 154 1.50 -4.49 -5.60
C GLU A 154 0.92 -5.22 -6.81
N LEU A 155 1.07 -6.54 -6.82
CA LEU A 155 0.37 -7.48 -7.69
C LEU A 155 -0.52 -8.37 -6.81
N VAL A 156 -1.56 -7.79 -6.24
CA VAL A 156 -2.43 -8.50 -5.30
C VAL A 156 -3.52 -9.29 -6.00
N SER A 157 -3.95 -8.88 -7.19
CA SER A 157 -5.02 -9.56 -7.94
C SER A 157 -4.70 -11.01 -8.24
N ALA A 158 -3.44 -11.34 -8.48
CA ALA A 158 -3.00 -12.72 -8.69
C ALA A 158 -3.25 -13.63 -7.48
N ALA A 159 -3.15 -13.10 -6.26
CA ALA A 159 -3.48 -13.84 -5.03
C ALA A 159 -5.00 -13.93 -4.75
N LEU A 160 -5.82 -13.16 -5.50
CA LEU A 160 -7.29 -13.12 -5.36
C LEU A 160 -8.02 -14.02 -6.38
N LEU A 161 -7.31 -14.71 -7.24
CA LEU A 161 -7.90 -15.61 -8.23
C LEU A 161 -8.73 -16.71 -7.57
N SER A 162 -9.90 -16.98 -8.12
CA SER A 162 -10.85 -17.98 -7.57
C SER A 162 -10.20 -19.34 -7.34
N LYS A 163 -9.32 -19.77 -8.25
CA LYS A 163 -8.61 -21.04 -8.16
C LYS A 163 -7.82 -21.29 -6.86
N HIS A 164 -7.49 -20.20 -6.15
CA HIS A 164 -6.77 -20.29 -4.87
C HIS A 164 -7.70 -20.55 -3.67
N TYR A 165 -9.03 -20.51 -3.89
CA TYR A 165 -10.05 -20.66 -2.85
C TYR A 165 -10.92 -21.90 -3.05
N ASP A 166 -10.92 -22.49 -4.26
CA ASP A 166 -11.87 -23.57 -4.62
C ASP A 166 -11.74 -24.78 -3.69
N ALA A 167 -10.50 -25.25 -3.41
CA ALA A 167 -10.29 -26.41 -2.52
C ALA A 167 -10.80 -26.18 -1.09
N GLU A 168 -10.55 -24.99 -0.56
CA GLU A 168 -11.01 -24.64 0.79
C GLU A 168 -12.53 -24.50 0.84
N TYR A 169 -13.15 -23.96 -0.20
CA TYR A 169 -14.59 -23.81 -0.29
C TYR A 169 -15.27 -25.19 -0.37
N GLU A 170 -14.77 -26.12 -1.21
CA GLU A 170 -15.27 -27.50 -1.27
C GLU A 170 -15.20 -28.20 0.10
N ARG A 171 -14.06 -28.04 0.81
CA ARG A 171 -13.90 -28.58 2.16
C ARG A 171 -14.95 -28.03 3.12
N CYS A 172 -15.10 -26.70 3.17
CA CYS A 172 -16.05 -26.03 4.07
C CYS A 172 -17.51 -26.40 3.75
N HIS A 173 -17.85 -26.53 2.48
CA HIS A 173 -19.20 -26.96 2.06
C HIS A 173 -19.53 -28.36 2.53
N ASN A 174 -18.59 -29.29 2.43
CA ASN A 174 -18.74 -30.69 2.82
C ASN A 174 -18.88 -30.89 4.34
N ILE A 175 -18.39 -29.96 5.17
CA ILE A 175 -18.45 -30.06 6.64
C ILE A 175 -19.63 -29.27 7.22
N GLY A 176 -20.43 -28.61 6.39
CA GLY A 176 -21.58 -27.80 6.86
C GLY A 176 -21.16 -26.53 7.60
N GLU A 177 -19.90 -26.06 7.43
CA GLU A 177 -19.40 -24.86 8.06
C GLU A 177 -19.94 -23.57 7.39
N ASN A 178 -20.12 -22.61 8.20
CA ASN A 178 -20.83 -21.34 8.15
C ASN A 178 -20.57 -20.44 6.90
N PRO A 179 -21.61 -19.80 6.33
CA PRO A 179 -21.53 -18.77 5.26
C PRO A 179 -20.70 -17.54 5.60
N TYR A 180 -20.31 -17.34 6.84
CA TYR A 180 -19.45 -16.23 7.29
C TYR A 180 -18.05 -16.25 6.66
N PHE A 181 -17.57 -17.44 6.32
CA PHE A 181 -16.25 -17.64 5.68
C PHE A 181 -16.12 -16.94 4.33
N GLY A 182 -17.22 -16.90 3.55
CA GLY A 182 -17.24 -16.19 2.26
C GLY A 182 -17.11 -14.68 2.40
N PHE A 183 -17.65 -14.09 3.46
CA PHE A 183 -17.65 -12.63 3.63
C PHE A 183 -16.26 -12.04 3.89
N GLU A 184 -15.45 -12.69 4.70
CA GLU A 184 -14.10 -12.19 5.05
C GLU A 184 -13.15 -12.23 3.84
N LYS A 185 -13.25 -13.26 3.00
CA LYS A 185 -12.45 -13.41 1.79
C LYS A 185 -12.91 -12.46 0.68
N ASP A 186 -14.20 -12.38 0.45
CA ASP A 186 -14.77 -11.48 -0.54
C ASP A 186 -14.54 -10.00 -0.19
N PHE A 187 -14.43 -9.66 1.09
CA PHE A 187 -14.07 -8.30 1.50
C PHE A 187 -12.73 -7.86 0.90
N LEU A 188 -11.69 -8.70 0.99
CA LEU A 188 -10.38 -8.41 0.41
C LEU A 188 -10.41 -8.52 -1.12
N ARG A 189 -11.07 -9.55 -1.67
CA ARG A 189 -11.16 -9.75 -3.12
C ARG A 189 -11.78 -8.56 -3.84
N PHE A 190 -12.77 -7.89 -3.25
CA PHE A 190 -13.48 -6.78 -3.86
C PHE A 190 -12.97 -5.40 -3.47
N MET A 191 -11.85 -5.30 -2.77
CA MET A 191 -11.26 -4.07 -2.32
C MET A 191 -9.91 -3.77 -2.99
N LEU A 192 -9.12 -4.82 -3.26
CA LEU A 192 -7.73 -4.69 -3.67
C LEU A 192 -7.58 -4.39 -5.17
N SER A 193 -6.47 -3.79 -5.52
CA SER A 193 -6.08 -3.31 -6.86
C SER A 193 -4.58 -3.45 -7.05
N ASP A 194 -4.11 -3.55 -8.29
CA ASP A 194 -2.69 -3.60 -8.65
C ASP A 194 -2.19 -2.23 -9.10
N GLY A 195 -0.91 -2.00 -8.88
CA GLY A 195 -0.23 -0.79 -9.35
C GLY A 195 1.08 -0.53 -8.64
N ALA A 196 1.75 0.53 -9.07
CA ALA A 196 2.98 1.00 -8.47
C ALA A 196 3.03 2.53 -8.40
N GLY A 197 3.73 3.04 -7.40
CA GLY A 197 4.06 4.44 -7.28
C GLY A 197 5.53 4.61 -6.91
N ALA A 198 6.19 5.63 -7.47
CA ALA A 198 7.60 5.88 -7.22
C ALA A 198 7.87 7.37 -7.00
N VAL A 199 8.94 7.67 -6.27
CA VAL A 199 9.45 9.01 -6.03
C VAL A 199 10.96 9.05 -6.24
N LEU A 200 11.44 10.11 -6.90
CA LEU A 200 12.86 10.44 -7.00
C LEU A 200 13.22 11.42 -5.89
N MET A 201 14.20 11.06 -5.09
CA MET A 201 14.67 11.84 -3.95
C MET A 201 16.10 12.33 -4.18
N ASP A 202 16.43 13.51 -3.65
CA ASP A 202 17.75 14.14 -3.80
C ASP A 202 18.06 15.04 -2.59
N ASN A 203 19.33 15.35 -2.37
CA ASN A 203 19.76 16.31 -1.34
C ASN A 203 19.63 17.78 -1.77
N THR A 204 19.25 18.03 -3.02
CA THR A 204 19.00 19.35 -3.59
C THR A 204 17.62 19.43 -4.24
N PRO A 205 16.91 20.57 -4.15
CA PRO A 205 15.62 20.75 -4.82
C PRO A 205 15.79 20.86 -6.34
N ASN A 206 14.68 20.84 -7.07
CA ASN A 206 14.66 21.19 -8.49
C ASN A 206 15.06 22.68 -8.66
N GLU A 207 15.73 22.99 -9.75
CA GLU A 207 16.03 24.38 -10.13
C GLU A 207 14.76 25.13 -10.55
N THR A 208 13.82 24.40 -11.16
CA THR A 208 12.52 24.93 -11.61
C THR A 208 11.43 23.89 -11.33
N GLY A 209 10.19 24.38 -11.12
CA GLY A 209 9.04 23.52 -10.83
C GLY A 209 8.94 23.13 -9.35
N ASP A 210 7.86 22.46 -9.03
CA ASP A 210 7.54 22.05 -7.67
C ASP A 210 8.51 20.97 -7.16
N THR A 211 8.85 21.08 -5.89
CA THR A 211 9.66 20.11 -5.14
C THR A 211 9.04 19.94 -3.77
N LEU A 212 9.04 18.72 -3.22
CA LEU A 212 8.55 18.47 -1.87
C LEU A 212 9.74 18.21 -0.94
N LYS A 213 9.96 19.08 0.03
CA LYS A 213 10.91 18.83 1.11
C LYS A 213 10.29 17.85 2.11
N ILE A 214 11.02 16.82 2.50
CA ILE A 214 10.62 15.92 3.59
C ILE A 214 11.05 16.55 4.90
N GLU A 215 10.10 16.98 5.71
CA GLU A 215 10.39 17.59 7.00
C GLU A 215 10.72 16.52 8.05
N TRP A 216 9.91 15.46 8.09
CA TRP A 216 10.13 14.30 8.95
C TRP A 216 9.29 13.10 8.52
N ILE A 217 9.71 11.90 8.96
CA ILE A 217 8.98 10.65 8.84
C ILE A 217 8.97 9.99 10.21
N ASP A 218 7.79 9.75 10.78
CA ASP A 218 7.60 9.13 12.09
C ASP A 218 6.79 7.85 11.98
N MET A 219 7.18 6.82 12.71
CA MET A 219 6.50 5.52 12.67
C MET A 219 6.52 4.88 14.04
N GLU A 220 5.46 4.12 14.36
CA GLU A 220 5.41 3.27 15.54
C GLU A 220 4.67 1.96 15.27
N SER A 221 4.96 0.95 16.07
CA SER A 221 4.34 -0.38 16.01
C SER A 221 3.71 -0.72 17.35
N ASN A 222 2.52 -1.30 17.32
CA ASN A 222 1.83 -1.87 18.47
C ASN A 222 1.87 -3.40 18.47
N ALA A 223 2.75 -4.00 17.68
CA ALA A 223 2.89 -5.45 17.54
C ALA A 223 3.32 -6.17 18.82
N ASN A 224 3.89 -5.45 19.79
CA ASN A 224 4.24 -5.95 21.10
C ASN A 224 3.04 -6.22 22.03
N THR A 225 1.89 -5.60 21.74
CA THR A 225 0.70 -5.70 22.60
C THR A 225 -0.51 -6.29 21.87
N LEU A 226 -0.46 -6.35 20.54
CA LEU A 226 -1.58 -6.83 19.73
C LEU A 226 -1.17 -8.03 18.86
N PRO A 227 -2.07 -8.99 18.64
CA PRO A 227 -1.83 -10.11 17.74
C PRO A 227 -1.81 -9.66 16.28
N ALA A 228 -1.39 -10.57 15.37
CA ALA A 228 -1.51 -10.37 13.95
C ALA A 228 -3.00 -10.25 13.55
N CYS A 229 -3.30 -9.32 12.66
CA CYS A 229 -4.66 -9.04 12.18
C CYS A 229 -4.83 -9.35 10.69
N MET A 230 -3.74 -9.29 9.91
CA MET A 230 -3.71 -9.70 8.51
C MET A 230 -2.47 -10.57 8.28
N ILE A 231 -2.66 -11.69 7.59
CA ILE A 231 -1.61 -12.66 7.30
C ILE A 231 -1.72 -13.17 5.86
N ALA A 232 -0.58 -13.61 5.32
CA ALA A 232 -0.48 -14.45 4.12
C ALA A 232 0.69 -15.42 4.32
N GLY A 233 0.60 -16.64 3.79
CA GLY A 233 1.58 -17.69 4.06
C GLY A 233 1.45 -18.28 5.47
N ALA A 234 0.28 -18.17 6.09
CA ALA A 234 -0.01 -18.67 7.42
C ALA A 234 -1.52 -18.88 7.64
N ASP A 235 -1.87 -19.45 8.79
CA ASP A 235 -3.26 -19.60 9.25
C ASP A 235 -3.42 -19.09 10.67
N PHE A 236 -4.61 -18.55 10.99
CA PHE A 236 -4.99 -18.20 12.36
C PHE A 236 -5.43 -19.45 13.12
N ASN A 237 -4.95 -19.61 14.34
CA ASN A 237 -5.42 -20.60 15.29
C ASN A 237 -6.49 -20.00 16.22
N GLU A 238 -7.31 -20.85 16.84
CA GLU A 238 -8.37 -20.41 17.76
C GLU A 238 -7.85 -19.64 18.98
N ASP A 239 -6.64 -19.93 19.42
CA ASP A 239 -5.96 -19.22 20.54
C ASP A 239 -5.33 -17.88 20.14
N GLY A 240 -5.48 -17.46 18.88
CA GLY A 240 -4.89 -16.22 18.33
C GLY A 240 -3.42 -16.33 17.92
N SER A 241 -2.81 -17.50 18.05
CA SER A 241 -1.50 -17.79 17.46
C SER A 241 -1.63 -18.03 15.94
N ILE A 242 -0.50 -18.11 15.24
CA ILE A 242 -0.46 -18.38 13.81
C ILE A 242 0.39 -19.61 13.51
N THR A 243 -0.07 -20.43 12.56
CA THR A 243 0.71 -21.55 12.01
C THR A 243 1.20 -21.15 10.62
N THR A 244 2.51 -21.16 10.41
CA THR A 244 3.11 -20.72 9.15
C THR A 244 3.08 -21.84 8.09
N TRP A 245 3.17 -21.48 6.81
CA TRP A 245 3.17 -22.39 5.69
C TRP A 245 4.21 -23.51 5.79
N LYS A 246 5.33 -23.27 6.51
CA LYS A 246 6.41 -24.26 6.71
C LYS A 246 5.98 -25.49 7.53
N SER A 247 4.91 -25.39 8.28
CA SER A 247 4.35 -26.48 9.09
C SER A 247 3.35 -27.36 8.34
N TYR A 248 2.98 -26.96 7.10
CA TYR A 248 1.97 -27.66 6.30
C TYR A 248 2.60 -28.45 5.15
N ASN A 249 1.99 -29.57 4.79
CA ASN A 249 2.24 -30.25 3.53
C ASN A 249 1.51 -29.56 2.36
N SER A 250 1.78 -29.97 1.12
CA SER A 250 1.20 -29.34 -0.07
C SER A 250 -0.32 -29.41 -0.17
N HIS A 251 -0.94 -30.51 0.32
CA HIS A 251 -2.40 -30.64 0.35
C HIS A 251 -3.01 -29.67 1.36
N GLU A 252 -2.46 -29.62 2.57
CA GLU A 252 -2.94 -28.69 3.61
C GLU A 252 -2.79 -27.23 3.20
N ILE A 253 -1.72 -26.87 2.46
CA ILE A 253 -1.53 -25.54 1.91
C ILE A 253 -2.69 -25.16 0.97
N SER A 254 -3.08 -26.09 0.09
CA SER A 254 -4.20 -25.88 -0.84
C SER A 254 -5.55 -25.84 -0.11
N ASP A 255 -5.83 -26.84 0.73
CA ASP A 255 -7.11 -27.01 1.45
C ASP A 255 -7.42 -25.86 2.41
N LYS A 256 -6.41 -25.16 2.87
CA LYS A 256 -6.50 -24.02 3.80
C LYS A 256 -6.29 -22.68 3.12
N SER A 257 -6.04 -22.65 1.78
CA SER A 257 -5.70 -21.44 1.04
C SER A 257 -4.59 -20.61 1.75
N VAL A 258 -3.52 -21.27 2.19
CA VAL A 258 -2.52 -20.69 3.12
C VAL A 258 -1.86 -19.44 2.54
N PHE A 259 -1.62 -19.37 1.23
CA PHE A 259 -0.98 -18.23 0.57
C PHE A 259 -1.95 -17.10 0.18
N THR A 260 -3.24 -17.26 0.42
CA THR A 260 -4.18 -16.14 0.25
C THR A 260 -4.09 -15.17 1.42
N VAL A 261 -4.49 -13.92 1.19
CA VAL A 261 -4.55 -12.92 2.25
C VAL A 261 -5.76 -13.17 3.13
N LYS A 262 -5.55 -13.25 4.45
CA LYS A 262 -6.57 -13.43 5.47
C LYS A 262 -6.55 -12.27 6.45
N GLN A 263 -7.73 -11.82 6.90
CA GLN A 263 -7.83 -10.69 7.84
C GLN A 263 -8.90 -10.94 8.89
N ASP A 264 -8.55 -10.75 10.16
CA ASP A 264 -9.52 -10.66 11.25
C ASP A 264 -10.18 -9.27 11.27
N ILE A 265 -11.37 -9.20 10.65
CA ILE A 265 -12.13 -7.94 10.51
C ILE A 265 -12.64 -7.45 11.87
N ARG A 266 -12.89 -8.32 12.85
CA ARG A 266 -13.37 -7.93 14.18
C ARG A 266 -12.26 -7.24 14.95
N LEU A 267 -11.08 -7.83 14.95
CA LEU A 267 -9.88 -7.26 15.56
C LEU A 267 -9.50 -5.93 14.87
N LEU A 268 -9.57 -5.87 13.54
CA LEU A 268 -9.34 -4.65 12.76
C LEU A 268 -10.25 -3.52 13.22
N LYS A 269 -11.56 -3.73 13.20
CA LYS A 269 -12.54 -2.69 13.59
C LYS A 269 -12.36 -2.20 15.02
N LYS A 270 -11.95 -3.09 15.92
CA LYS A 270 -11.77 -2.76 17.34
C LYS A 270 -10.62 -1.76 17.56
N HIS A 271 -9.56 -1.82 16.75
CA HIS A 271 -8.31 -1.14 17.09
C HIS A 271 -7.84 -0.10 16.06
N ILE A 272 -8.10 -0.31 14.77
CA ILE A 272 -7.41 0.42 13.70
C ILE A 272 -7.58 1.95 13.82
N ILE A 273 -8.78 2.45 13.99
CA ILE A 273 -9.07 3.89 14.01
C ILE A 273 -8.55 4.56 15.27
N ASN A 274 -8.87 4.00 16.44
CA ASN A 274 -8.47 4.60 17.71
C ASN A 274 -6.94 4.72 17.84
N LEU A 275 -6.20 3.67 17.49
CA LEU A 275 -4.74 3.69 17.53
C LEU A 275 -4.14 4.61 16.47
N TRP A 276 -4.78 4.69 15.31
CA TRP A 276 -4.34 5.61 14.25
C TRP A 276 -4.45 7.07 14.70
N VAL A 277 -5.59 7.46 15.28
CA VAL A 277 -5.78 8.82 15.77
C VAL A 277 -4.85 9.11 16.97
N ASN A 278 -4.60 8.13 17.86
CA ASN A 278 -3.59 8.27 18.90
C ASN A 278 -2.20 8.60 18.31
N HIS A 279 -1.82 7.89 17.24
CA HIS A 279 -0.55 8.15 16.55
C HIS A 279 -0.53 9.56 15.93
N ILE A 280 -1.60 9.99 15.27
CA ILE A 280 -1.71 11.33 14.68
C ILE A 280 -1.51 12.41 15.74
N GLU A 281 -2.23 12.35 16.85
CA GLU A 281 -2.09 13.31 17.96
C GLU A 281 -0.66 13.34 18.50
N LYS A 282 -0.08 12.16 18.72
CA LYS A 282 1.29 12.00 19.23
C LYS A 282 2.32 12.65 18.31
N VAL A 283 2.24 12.42 17.00
CA VAL A 283 3.24 12.95 16.05
C VAL A 283 3.07 14.46 15.84
N LEU A 284 1.85 14.97 15.74
CA LEU A 284 1.60 16.41 15.66
C LEU A 284 2.18 17.14 16.89
N LYS A 285 1.95 16.60 18.09
CA LYS A 285 2.53 17.14 19.33
C LYS A 285 4.06 17.04 19.35
N LYS A 286 4.62 15.88 19.00
CA LYS A 286 6.07 15.64 18.99
C LYS A 286 6.81 16.61 18.08
N HIS A 287 6.30 16.83 16.89
CA HIS A 287 6.90 17.71 15.88
C HIS A 287 6.42 19.16 15.95
N LYS A 288 5.56 19.50 16.94
CA LYS A 288 5.00 20.84 17.14
C LYS A 288 4.30 21.39 15.89
N VAL A 289 3.63 20.52 15.14
CA VAL A 289 2.86 20.87 13.95
C VAL A 289 1.44 21.19 14.38
N LYS A 290 0.95 22.36 13.98
CA LYS A 290 -0.44 22.73 14.20
C LYS A 290 -1.30 22.20 13.05
N ALA A 291 -2.49 21.68 13.36
CA ALA A 291 -3.42 21.16 12.37
C ALA A 291 -3.85 22.21 11.32
N GLU A 292 -3.90 23.49 11.74
CA GLU A 292 -4.19 24.62 10.85
C GLU A 292 -3.15 24.82 9.75
N ASP A 293 -1.86 24.51 10.02
CA ASP A 293 -0.76 24.67 9.07
C ASP A 293 -0.72 23.59 7.99
N ILE A 294 -1.53 22.53 8.13
CA ILE A 294 -1.62 21.45 7.14
C ILE A 294 -2.62 21.85 6.06
N ASN A 295 -2.19 21.83 4.80
CA ASN A 295 -2.99 22.20 3.63
C ASN A 295 -3.64 20.98 2.97
N TYR A 296 -2.94 19.87 2.90
CA TYR A 296 -3.42 18.62 2.34
C TYR A 296 -3.11 17.44 3.26
N ILE A 297 -4.02 16.47 3.30
CA ILE A 297 -3.87 15.22 4.02
C ILE A 297 -4.13 14.09 3.05
N ILE A 298 -3.17 13.21 2.88
CA ILE A 298 -3.31 12.00 2.07
C ILE A 298 -3.36 10.79 3.02
N PRO A 299 -4.54 10.25 3.32
CA PRO A 299 -4.65 9.04 4.10
C PRO A 299 -4.54 7.82 3.20
N HIS A 300 -3.77 6.82 3.58
CA HIS A 300 -3.98 5.48 3.04
C HIS A 300 -5.18 4.86 3.75
N VAL A 301 -6.29 4.75 3.05
CA VAL A 301 -7.51 4.10 3.54
C VAL A 301 -7.86 2.89 2.67
N SER A 302 -8.26 1.80 3.29
CA SER A 302 -8.63 0.58 2.57
C SER A 302 -10.09 0.60 2.08
N SER A 303 -10.93 1.46 2.64
CA SER A 303 -12.34 1.61 2.23
C SER A 303 -12.89 2.96 2.68
N MET A 304 -13.93 3.44 2.00
CA MET A 304 -14.63 4.66 2.39
C MET A 304 -15.39 4.51 3.72
N PHE A 305 -15.64 3.29 4.18
CA PHE A 305 -16.13 3.03 5.53
C PHE A 305 -15.11 3.51 6.56
N PHE A 306 -13.85 3.06 6.47
CA PHE A 306 -12.79 3.47 7.40
C PHE A 306 -12.42 4.95 7.26
N TYR A 307 -12.53 5.51 6.06
CA TYR A 307 -12.37 6.95 5.83
C TYR A 307 -13.35 7.77 6.69
N LYS A 308 -14.63 7.41 6.64
CA LYS A 308 -15.68 8.08 7.43
C LYS A 308 -15.48 7.91 8.93
N GLU A 309 -15.14 6.71 9.37
CA GLU A 309 -14.86 6.44 10.80
C GLU A 309 -13.63 7.24 11.29
N LEU A 310 -12.60 7.40 10.46
CA LEU A 310 -11.44 8.22 10.78
C LEU A 310 -11.83 9.69 10.96
N LEU A 311 -12.56 10.28 10.01
CA LEU A 311 -13.01 11.68 10.11
C LEU A 311 -13.85 11.91 11.35
N LYS A 312 -14.78 11.00 11.65
CA LYS A 312 -15.63 11.06 12.84
C LYS A 312 -14.81 11.02 14.13
N GLU A 313 -13.79 10.16 14.22
CA GLU A 313 -12.95 10.06 15.40
C GLU A 313 -12.05 11.29 15.56
N ILE A 314 -11.54 11.86 14.47
CA ILE A 314 -10.80 13.13 14.48
C ILE A 314 -11.68 14.28 15.00
N GLU A 315 -12.94 14.35 14.55
CA GLU A 315 -13.91 15.32 15.04
C GLU A 315 -14.22 15.13 16.54
N ASN A 316 -14.48 13.89 16.96
CA ASN A 316 -14.76 13.54 18.37
C ASN A 316 -13.63 13.99 19.31
N ARG A 317 -12.38 13.98 18.85
CA ARG A 317 -11.20 14.41 19.63
C ARG A 317 -10.86 15.88 19.47
N ASN A 318 -11.66 16.64 18.72
CA ASN A 318 -11.43 18.07 18.45
C ASN A 318 -10.07 18.35 17.80
N ILE A 319 -9.57 17.45 16.91
CA ILE A 319 -8.37 17.68 16.12
C ILE A 319 -8.79 18.48 14.88
N ASP A 320 -8.26 19.69 14.69
CA ASP A 320 -8.68 20.61 13.61
C ASP A 320 -8.14 20.23 12.21
N LEU A 321 -8.29 18.96 11.84
CA LEU A 321 -7.98 18.42 10.51
C LEU A 321 -9.26 18.39 9.66
N LYS A 322 -9.65 19.54 9.09
CA LYS A 322 -10.92 19.71 8.36
C LYS A 322 -11.01 18.82 7.13
N GLU A 323 -12.20 18.28 6.83
CA GLU A 323 -12.47 17.34 5.74
C GLU A 323 -12.06 17.88 4.36
N ASN A 324 -12.19 19.18 4.10
CA ASN A 324 -11.82 19.80 2.83
C ASN A 324 -10.31 19.78 2.50
N LYS A 325 -9.47 19.40 3.46
CA LYS A 325 -8.03 19.21 3.29
C LYS A 325 -7.64 17.77 2.86
N TRP A 326 -8.59 16.83 2.94
CA TRP A 326 -8.33 15.41 2.71
C TRP A 326 -8.40 15.08 1.22
N PHE A 327 -7.39 14.38 0.74
CA PHE A 327 -7.29 13.92 -0.65
C PHE A 327 -7.16 12.41 -0.69
N THR A 328 -8.02 11.74 -1.44
CA THR A 328 -7.94 10.30 -1.71
C THR A 328 -8.46 10.01 -3.11
N ASN A 329 -7.85 9.06 -3.79
CA ASN A 329 -8.28 8.54 -5.09
C ASN A 329 -8.77 7.09 -5.00
N LEU A 330 -8.95 6.57 -3.79
CA LEU A 330 -9.37 5.18 -3.52
C LEU A 330 -10.58 4.74 -4.38
N THR A 331 -11.56 5.63 -4.57
CA THR A 331 -12.81 5.29 -5.27
C THR A 331 -12.60 4.93 -6.74
N SER A 332 -11.59 5.51 -7.38
CA SER A 332 -11.30 5.36 -8.82
C SER A 332 -10.16 4.40 -9.13
N VAL A 333 -9.22 4.21 -8.19
CA VAL A 333 -8.04 3.36 -8.44
C VAL A 333 -8.00 2.09 -7.59
N GLY A 334 -8.86 2.00 -6.56
CA GLY A 334 -8.88 0.87 -5.63
C GLY A 334 -7.75 0.92 -4.60
N ASN A 335 -7.69 -0.09 -3.73
CA ASN A 335 -6.67 -0.21 -2.70
C ASN A 335 -5.46 -1.00 -3.23
N MET A 336 -4.36 -0.33 -3.50
CA MET A 336 -3.09 -0.89 -3.95
C MET A 336 -2.10 -1.13 -2.80
N GLY A 337 -2.58 -1.48 -1.61
CA GLY A 337 -1.72 -1.78 -0.47
C GLY A 337 -0.65 -0.71 -0.25
N SER A 338 0.63 -1.10 -0.24
CA SER A 338 1.75 -0.20 -0.02
C SER A 338 1.91 0.87 -1.11
N ALA A 339 1.49 0.63 -2.35
CA ALA A 339 1.63 1.58 -3.46
C ALA A 339 0.63 2.75 -3.36
N SER A 340 -0.50 2.59 -2.68
CA SER A 340 -1.59 3.57 -2.66
C SER A 340 -1.15 4.98 -2.27
N ILE A 341 -0.27 5.12 -1.26
CA ILE A 341 0.15 6.42 -0.78
C ILE A 341 0.97 7.21 -1.81
N PHE A 342 1.83 6.52 -2.58
CA PHE A 342 2.61 7.16 -3.63
C PHE A 342 1.79 7.46 -4.87
N VAL A 343 0.83 6.60 -5.23
CA VAL A 343 -0.11 6.86 -6.34
C VAL A 343 -1.00 8.07 -6.04
N ALA A 344 -1.49 8.21 -4.80
CA ALA A 344 -2.26 9.38 -4.39
C ALA A 344 -1.39 10.65 -4.32
N LEU A 345 -0.14 10.53 -3.86
CA LEU A 345 0.82 11.64 -3.85
C LEU A 345 1.13 12.11 -5.28
N ASP A 346 1.34 11.18 -6.22
CA ASP A 346 1.60 11.50 -7.62
C ASP A 346 0.43 12.26 -8.26
N GLU A 347 -0.79 11.83 -8.01
CA GLU A 347 -1.99 12.51 -8.52
C GLU A 347 -2.14 13.92 -7.94
N LEU A 348 -1.95 14.09 -6.64
CA LEU A 348 -1.98 15.42 -6.01
C LEU A 348 -0.83 16.30 -6.53
N PHE A 349 0.39 15.77 -6.63
CA PHE A 349 1.56 16.51 -7.10
C PHE A 349 1.38 17.06 -8.52
N LYS A 350 0.80 16.25 -9.41
CA LYS A 350 0.52 16.60 -10.82
C LYS A 350 -0.77 17.39 -11.03
N SER A 351 -1.57 17.57 -10.00
CA SER A 351 -2.90 18.21 -10.11
C SER A 351 -2.87 19.71 -10.40
N GLY A 352 -1.73 20.38 -10.24
CA GLY A 352 -1.61 21.84 -10.30
C GLY A 352 -2.25 22.59 -9.12
N LYS A 353 -2.71 21.87 -8.09
CA LYS A 353 -3.35 22.47 -6.90
C LYS A 353 -2.35 22.92 -5.83
N LEU A 354 -1.14 22.38 -5.85
CA LEU A 354 -0.11 22.69 -4.87
C LEU A 354 0.40 24.11 -5.05
N LYS A 355 0.71 24.74 -3.92
CA LYS A 355 1.30 26.10 -3.87
C LYS A 355 2.52 26.06 -2.97
N LYS A 356 3.48 26.90 -3.25
CA LYS A 356 4.67 27.06 -2.41
C LYS A 356 4.29 27.24 -0.94
N ALA A 357 5.03 26.58 -0.05
CA ALA A 357 4.80 26.49 1.39
C ALA A 357 3.53 25.69 1.81
N ASN A 358 2.86 25.00 0.89
CA ASN A 358 1.83 24.06 1.30
C ASN A 358 2.45 22.87 2.05
N ASN A 359 1.85 22.49 3.16
CA ASN A 359 2.18 21.31 3.94
C ASN A 359 1.24 20.15 3.59
N ILE A 360 1.83 19.00 3.26
CA ILE A 360 1.13 17.75 2.92
C ILE A 360 1.44 16.72 4.00
N LEU A 361 0.41 16.22 4.66
CA LEU A 361 0.54 15.17 5.68
C LEU A 361 0.17 13.83 5.08
N LEU A 362 1.13 12.91 5.01
CA LEU A 362 0.88 11.51 4.62
C LEU A 362 0.55 10.70 5.86
N LEU A 363 -0.55 9.95 5.83
CA LEU A 363 -1.02 9.13 6.94
C LEU A 363 -1.19 7.68 6.49
N VAL A 364 -0.38 6.77 7.02
CA VAL A 364 -0.40 5.35 6.63
C VAL A 364 -0.59 4.45 7.84
N PRO A 365 -1.81 3.90 8.05
CA PRO A 365 -2.04 2.83 8.99
C PRO A 365 -1.66 1.49 8.35
N GLU A 366 -1.26 0.53 9.15
CA GLU A 366 -1.04 -0.84 8.72
C GLU A 366 -1.92 -1.79 9.51
N SER A 367 -2.71 -2.58 8.78
CA SER A 367 -3.61 -3.57 9.37
C SER A 367 -2.96 -4.92 9.63
N GLY A 368 -1.71 -5.13 9.25
CA GLY A 368 -1.00 -6.40 9.46
C GLY A 368 -0.88 -6.74 10.94
N ARG A 369 -0.30 -5.83 11.71
CA ARG A 369 -0.18 -5.94 13.16
C ARG A 369 -0.15 -4.57 13.85
N PHE A 370 -0.98 -3.63 13.37
CA PHE A 370 -1.24 -2.31 13.95
C PHE A 370 0.02 -1.43 14.08
N SER A 371 0.64 -1.15 12.95
CA SER A 371 1.69 -0.14 12.83
C SER A 371 1.16 1.12 12.16
N TYR A 372 1.75 2.26 12.47
CA TYR A 372 1.30 3.56 11.95
C TYR A 372 2.50 4.39 11.50
N GLY A 373 2.36 5.08 10.40
CA GLY A 373 3.37 5.98 9.88
C GLY A 373 2.78 7.29 9.40
N THR A 374 3.55 8.35 9.61
CA THR A 374 3.19 9.69 9.19
C THR A 374 4.43 10.37 8.64
N ALA A 375 4.28 11.11 7.54
CA ALA A 375 5.33 11.97 7.00
C ALA A 375 4.76 13.36 6.71
N LEU A 376 5.56 14.40 6.97
CA LEU A 376 5.24 15.78 6.59
C LEU A 376 6.13 16.21 5.45
N LEU A 377 5.50 16.71 4.40
CA LEU A 377 6.14 17.25 3.21
C LEU A 377 5.77 18.73 3.08
N THR A 378 6.73 19.56 2.64
CA THR A 378 6.48 20.98 2.35
C THR A 378 6.81 21.28 0.90
N VAL A 379 5.92 21.95 0.17
CA VAL A 379 6.15 22.42 -1.21
C VAL A 379 7.13 23.58 -1.21
N ILE A 380 8.20 23.48 -2.01
CA ILE A 380 9.28 24.48 -2.08
C ILE A 380 9.13 25.33 -3.36
#